data_b5769c4c81923292765f36f1a88a2d6e
#
_entry.id   b5769c4c81923292765f36f1a88a2d6e
#
_cell.length_a   1.000
_cell.length_b   1.000
_cell.length_c   1.000
_cell.angle_alpha   90.00
_cell.angle_beta   90.00
_cell.angle_gamma   90.00
#
_symmetry.space_group_name_H-M   'P 1'
#
loop_
_entity.id
_entity.type
_entity.pdbx_description
1 polymer ?
#
loop_
_entity_poly.entity_id
_entity_poly.type
_entity_poly.pdbx_seq_one_letter_code
_entity_poly.pdbx_strand_id
1 'polypeptide(L)'
;VEAILENGMRVPLSLEDITREKLEQRMKLFPAKISYVQIKDNAPILKEIRIVDTPGLSDLESLDKQVMDYIVNADAIMYAASCLLPFSESEQLFLASHVQPQRFGMLYILVNMIDAMNSQKDADKILKRVRNISERIVPNAIVYGISGADELSRKLGRERPLDKGTREFYETQFFQFELSLQRDIIMQKDVIRSKRVLTMLSQMCDETAAKLRLISDMAE
;
A
#
# COMPACT_ATOMS: atom_id res chain seq x y z
N VAL A 1 -19.93 -4.52 -7.93
CA VAL A 1 -19.36 -3.43 -7.14
C VAL A 1 -20.44 -2.88 -6.21
N GLU A 2 -20.10 -2.55 -4.99
CA GLU A 2 -21.02 -2.02 -4.00
C GLU A 2 -20.36 -0.84 -3.25
N ALA A 3 -21.09 0.27 -3.08
CA ALA A 3 -20.71 1.29 -2.10
C ALA A 3 -21.28 0.90 -0.73
N ILE A 4 -20.45 0.98 0.29
CA ILE A 4 -20.83 0.80 1.68
C ILE A 4 -20.89 2.17 2.31
N LEU A 5 -22.05 2.57 2.81
CA LEU A 5 -22.26 3.87 3.43
C LEU A 5 -21.91 3.81 4.93
N GLU A 6 -21.66 4.98 5.55
CA GLU A 6 -21.34 5.10 6.98
C GLU A 6 -22.44 4.53 7.89
N ASN A 7 -23.70 4.54 7.42
CA ASN A 7 -24.84 3.93 8.13
C ASN A 7 -24.97 2.41 7.92
N GLY A 8 -24.03 1.77 7.23
CA GLY A 8 -24.02 0.33 6.92
C GLY A 8 -24.85 -0.07 5.70
N MET A 9 -25.58 0.87 5.06
CA MET A 9 -26.35 0.56 3.84
C MET A 9 -25.41 0.21 2.69
N ARG A 10 -25.82 -0.77 1.86
CA ARG A 10 -25.10 -1.18 0.65
C ARG A 10 -25.83 -0.69 -0.58
N VAL A 11 -25.13 0.01 -1.46
CA VAL A 11 -25.67 0.54 -2.69
C VAL A 11 -24.93 -0.10 -3.88
N PRO A 12 -25.63 -0.78 -4.78
CA PRO A 12 -24.99 -1.37 -5.96
C PRO A 12 -24.48 -0.28 -6.90
N LEU A 13 -23.27 -0.49 -7.43
CA LEU A 13 -22.59 0.35 -8.41
C LEU A 13 -22.16 -0.49 -9.61
N SER A 14 -22.01 0.15 -10.76
CA SER A 14 -21.27 -0.42 -11.89
C SER A 14 -19.77 -0.08 -11.78
N LEU A 15 -18.91 -0.78 -12.53
CA LEU A 15 -17.49 -0.42 -12.63
C LEU A 15 -17.29 0.98 -13.21
N GLU A 16 -18.21 1.42 -14.06
CA GLU A 16 -18.15 2.77 -14.65
C GLU A 16 -18.48 3.88 -13.65
N ASP A 17 -19.21 3.56 -12.58
CA ASP A 17 -19.60 4.52 -11.54
C ASP A 17 -18.49 4.87 -10.57
N ILE A 18 -17.41 4.09 -10.51
CA ILE A 18 -16.29 4.31 -9.58
C ILE A 18 -15.27 5.34 -10.07
N THR A 19 -15.47 5.95 -11.25
CA THR A 19 -14.68 7.12 -11.63
C THR A 19 -15.02 8.27 -10.71
N ARG A 20 -14.01 9.12 -10.37
CA ARG A 20 -14.15 10.21 -9.41
C ARG A 20 -15.38 11.09 -9.71
N GLU A 21 -15.53 11.53 -10.96
CA GLU A 21 -16.63 12.40 -11.37
C GLU A 21 -18.01 11.76 -11.19
N LYS A 22 -18.17 10.51 -11.64
CA LYS A 22 -19.46 9.80 -11.55
C LYS A 22 -19.79 9.44 -10.11
N LEU A 23 -18.78 9.06 -9.33
CA LEU A 23 -18.95 8.73 -7.92
C LEU A 23 -19.39 9.98 -7.12
N GLU A 24 -18.75 11.13 -7.33
CA GLU A 24 -19.13 12.41 -6.71
C GLU A 24 -20.58 12.83 -7.06
N GLN A 25 -21.01 12.59 -8.30
CA GLN A 25 -22.40 12.84 -8.70
C GLN A 25 -23.39 11.93 -7.99
N ARG A 26 -23.08 10.63 -7.89
CA ARG A 26 -23.94 9.65 -7.21
C ARG A 26 -23.99 9.84 -5.71
N MET A 27 -22.88 10.24 -5.08
CA MET A 27 -22.83 10.53 -3.66
C MET A 27 -23.88 11.54 -3.20
N LYS A 28 -24.23 12.49 -4.05
CA LYS A 28 -25.29 13.49 -3.77
C LYS A 28 -26.69 12.88 -3.60
N LEU A 29 -26.90 11.68 -4.13
CA LEU A 29 -28.16 10.94 -4.08
C LEU A 29 -28.22 9.94 -2.92
N PHE A 30 -27.13 9.72 -2.21
CA PHE A 30 -27.06 8.74 -1.14
C PHE A 30 -27.52 9.33 0.19
N PRO A 31 -28.17 8.56 1.05
CA PRO A 31 -28.68 9.03 2.34
C PRO A 31 -27.57 9.23 3.40
N ALA A 32 -26.36 8.77 3.11
CA ALA A 32 -25.18 8.95 3.96
C ALA A 32 -23.91 8.94 3.10
N LYS A 33 -22.79 9.37 3.66
CA LYS A 33 -21.49 9.34 2.98
C LYS A 33 -21.04 7.91 2.71
N ILE A 34 -20.22 7.74 1.65
CA ILE A 34 -19.56 6.47 1.35
C ILE A 34 -18.44 6.27 2.37
N SER A 35 -18.46 5.14 3.03
CA SER A 35 -17.37 4.65 3.87
C SER A 35 -16.27 4.04 3.02
N TYR A 36 -16.63 3.14 2.11
CA TYR A 36 -15.71 2.55 1.12
C TYR A 36 -16.48 1.93 -0.04
N VAL A 37 -15.77 1.68 -1.14
CA VAL A 37 -16.30 0.92 -2.28
C VAL A 37 -15.69 -0.48 -2.26
N GLN A 38 -16.54 -1.49 -2.32
CA GLN A 38 -16.14 -2.89 -2.39
C GLN A 38 -16.27 -3.42 -3.82
N ILE A 39 -15.16 -3.93 -4.35
CA ILE A 39 -15.11 -4.62 -5.63
C ILE A 39 -14.91 -6.11 -5.33
N LYS A 40 -15.81 -6.96 -5.82
CA LYS A 40 -15.65 -8.42 -5.75
C LYS A 40 -15.23 -8.91 -7.12
N ASP A 41 -14.16 -9.67 -7.18
CA ASP A 41 -13.64 -10.28 -8.39
C ASP A 41 -13.25 -11.74 -8.12
N ASN A 42 -13.19 -12.54 -9.19
CA ASN A 42 -12.83 -13.96 -9.10
C ASN A 42 -11.31 -14.20 -9.25
N ALA A 43 -10.48 -13.15 -9.24
CA ALA A 43 -9.03 -13.28 -9.30
C ALA A 43 -8.52 -14.21 -8.18
N PRO A 44 -7.69 -15.21 -8.48
CA PRO A 44 -7.23 -16.19 -7.49
C PRO A 44 -6.61 -15.58 -6.24
N ILE A 45 -5.87 -14.49 -6.40
CA ILE A 45 -5.22 -13.77 -5.29
C ILE A 45 -6.23 -13.24 -4.27
N LEU A 46 -7.43 -12.82 -4.70
CA LEU A 46 -8.47 -12.28 -3.82
C LEU A 46 -9.16 -13.33 -2.96
N LYS A 47 -8.91 -14.63 -3.20
CA LYS A 47 -9.32 -15.72 -2.30
C LYS A 47 -8.41 -15.82 -1.07
N GLU A 48 -7.19 -15.32 -1.20
CA GLU A 48 -6.14 -15.45 -0.18
C GLU A 48 -5.95 -14.16 0.62
N ILE A 49 -6.08 -13.01 -0.03
CA ILE A 49 -5.85 -11.69 0.58
C ILE A 49 -6.96 -10.70 0.21
N ARG A 50 -7.16 -9.70 1.07
CA ARG A 50 -7.95 -8.51 0.78
C ARG A 50 -7.02 -7.37 0.45
N ILE A 51 -7.23 -6.73 -0.70
CA ILE A 51 -6.47 -5.54 -1.11
C ILE A 51 -7.32 -4.31 -0.83
N VAL A 52 -6.72 -3.31 -0.19
CA VAL A 52 -7.35 -2.01 0.09
C VAL A 52 -6.52 -0.94 -0.61
N ASP A 53 -7.14 -0.21 -1.52
CA ASP A 53 -6.58 1.00 -2.13
C ASP A 53 -6.97 2.21 -1.29
N THR A 54 -6.01 3.09 -1.02
CA THR A 54 -6.18 4.29 -0.19
C THR A 54 -5.91 5.55 -1.01
N PRO A 55 -6.50 6.70 -0.64
CA PRO A 55 -6.15 7.99 -1.23
C PRO A 55 -4.65 8.27 -1.16
N GLY A 56 -4.12 8.99 -2.15
CA GLY A 56 -2.71 9.34 -2.22
C GLY A 56 -2.29 10.36 -1.16
N LEU A 57 -0.97 10.42 -0.89
CA LEU A 57 -0.40 11.33 0.14
C LEU A 57 -0.51 12.81 -0.18
N SER A 58 -0.80 13.19 -1.42
CA SER A 58 -1.07 14.60 -1.78
C SER A 58 -2.29 15.18 -1.06
N ASP A 59 -3.16 14.32 -0.54
CA ASP A 59 -4.35 14.66 0.22
C ASP A 59 -4.15 14.47 1.74
N LEU A 60 -2.89 14.58 2.23
CA LEU A 60 -2.51 14.33 3.64
C LEU A 60 -3.32 15.13 4.66
N GLU A 61 -3.79 16.32 4.31
CA GLU A 61 -4.69 17.13 5.17
C GLU A 61 -6.09 16.49 5.32
N SER A 62 -6.44 15.55 4.43
CA SER A 62 -7.69 14.82 4.40
C SER A 62 -7.53 13.32 4.67
N LEU A 63 -6.37 12.87 5.17
CA LEU A 63 -6.22 11.50 5.65
C LEU A 63 -7.19 11.28 6.80
N ASP A 64 -8.41 10.95 6.43
CA ASP A 64 -9.48 10.60 7.34
C ASP A 64 -8.98 9.56 8.35
N LYS A 65 -9.42 9.71 9.58
CA LYS A 65 -9.23 8.70 10.63
C LYS A 65 -9.44 7.28 10.10
N GLN A 66 -10.33 7.14 9.14
CA GLN A 66 -10.69 5.89 8.47
C GLN A 66 -9.54 5.30 7.65
N VAL A 67 -8.76 6.12 6.91
CA VAL A 67 -7.57 5.66 6.17
C VAL A 67 -6.50 5.20 7.16
N MET A 68 -6.31 5.95 8.25
CA MET A 68 -5.38 5.55 9.31
C MET A 68 -5.81 4.25 9.99
N ASP A 69 -7.12 4.05 10.22
CA ASP A 69 -7.65 2.81 10.75
C ASP A 69 -7.39 1.62 9.81
N TYR A 70 -7.45 1.81 8.49
CA TYR A 70 -7.04 0.77 7.53
C TYR A 70 -5.55 0.48 7.58
N ILE A 71 -4.71 1.53 7.62
CA ILE A 71 -3.26 1.37 7.73
C ILE A 71 -2.91 0.61 8.99
N VAL A 72 -3.43 1.03 10.13
CA VAL A 72 -3.17 0.37 11.44
C VAL A 72 -3.63 -1.09 11.43
N ASN A 73 -4.66 -1.46 10.69
CA ASN A 73 -5.20 -2.82 10.66
C ASN A 73 -4.66 -3.68 9.49
N ALA A 74 -3.79 -3.14 8.64
CA ALA A 74 -3.20 -3.92 7.54
C ALA A 74 -2.14 -4.91 8.06
N ASP A 75 -2.10 -6.13 7.57
CA ASP A 75 -1.06 -7.11 7.88
C ASP A 75 0.23 -6.86 7.09
N ALA A 76 0.09 -6.28 5.90
CA ALA A 76 1.20 -5.86 5.03
C ALA A 76 0.83 -4.56 4.31
N ILE A 77 1.83 -3.77 3.94
CA ILE A 77 1.65 -2.54 3.17
C ILE A 77 2.43 -2.63 1.86
N MET A 78 1.81 -2.16 0.78
CA MET A 78 2.44 -1.85 -0.48
C MET A 78 2.40 -0.34 -0.68
N TYR A 79 3.55 0.30 -0.51
CA TYR A 79 3.72 1.74 -0.69
C TYR A 79 4.15 2.03 -2.12
N ALA A 80 3.33 2.72 -2.90
CA ALA A 80 3.64 3.09 -4.27
C ALA A 80 4.26 4.49 -4.32
N ALA A 81 5.47 4.61 -4.85
CA ALA A 81 6.18 5.86 -5.09
C ALA A 81 6.43 6.06 -6.59
N SER A 82 6.45 7.31 -7.06
CA SER A 82 6.85 7.61 -8.44
C SER A 82 8.37 7.60 -8.59
N CYS A 83 8.90 7.01 -9.67
CA CYS A 83 10.32 7.08 -9.98
C CYS A 83 10.78 8.50 -10.36
N LEU A 84 9.86 9.38 -10.78
CA LEU A 84 10.17 10.75 -11.21
C LEU A 84 10.50 11.67 -10.03
N LEU A 85 9.90 11.43 -8.87
CA LEU A 85 10.16 12.15 -7.64
C LEU A 85 10.14 11.17 -6.45
N PRO A 86 11.09 10.22 -6.41
CA PRO A 86 11.05 9.16 -5.43
C PRO A 86 11.44 9.68 -4.05
N PHE A 87 10.60 9.37 -3.08
CA PHE A 87 10.85 9.67 -1.68
C PHE A 87 11.08 11.16 -1.38
N SER A 88 10.10 11.98 -1.75
CA SER A 88 9.99 13.37 -1.28
C SER A 88 10.02 13.45 0.25
N GLU A 89 10.29 14.62 0.80
CA GLU A 89 10.33 14.81 2.26
C GLU A 89 9.00 14.44 2.93
N SER A 90 7.86 14.76 2.29
CA SER A 90 6.53 14.39 2.78
C SER A 90 6.32 12.88 2.82
N GLU A 91 6.79 12.16 1.80
CA GLU A 91 6.73 10.69 1.76
C GLU A 91 7.61 10.06 2.85
N GLN A 92 8.83 10.57 3.04
CA GLN A 92 9.72 10.11 4.10
C GLN A 92 9.12 10.37 5.49
N LEU A 93 8.55 11.55 5.71
CA LEU A 93 7.89 11.90 6.96
C LEU A 93 6.67 11.00 7.23
N PHE A 94 5.86 10.74 6.22
CA PHE A 94 4.73 9.82 6.33
C PHE A 94 5.17 8.41 6.73
N LEU A 95 6.17 7.87 6.05
CA LEU A 95 6.69 6.53 6.38
C LEU A 95 7.26 6.47 7.80
N ALA A 96 8.00 7.50 8.22
CA ALA A 96 8.56 7.57 9.56
C ALA A 96 7.51 7.74 10.67
N SER A 97 6.47 8.55 10.41
CA SER A 97 5.50 8.92 11.45
C SER A 97 4.32 7.96 11.54
N HIS A 98 3.88 7.38 10.42
CA HIS A 98 2.64 6.62 10.35
C HIS A 98 2.86 5.14 10.03
N VAL A 99 3.90 4.80 9.26
CA VAL A 99 4.14 3.41 8.84
C VAL A 99 5.12 2.71 9.78
N GLN A 100 6.27 3.29 10.01
CA GLN A 100 7.34 2.69 10.83
C GLN A 100 6.87 2.34 12.26
N PRO A 101 6.10 3.19 12.98
CA PRO A 101 5.67 2.87 14.34
C PRO A 101 4.75 1.65 14.42
N GLN A 102 4.03 1.32 13.33
CA GLN A 102 3.07 0.21 13.31
C GLN A 102 3.73 -1.17 13.23
N ARG A 103 5.04 -1.23 12.90
CA ARG A 103 5.83 -2.47 12.83
C ARG A 103 5.13 -3.57 12.03
N PHE A 104 4.74 -3.25 10.80
CA PHE A 104 4.09 -4.20 9.90
C PHE A 104 4.92 -5.47 9.72
N GLY A 105 4.24 -6.58 9.52
CA GLY A 105 4.90 -7.85 9.23
C GLY A 105 5.64 -7.84 7.89
N MET A 106 5.16 -7.04 6.91
CA MET A 106 5.76 -6.89 5.60
C MET A 106 5.48 -5.49 5.03
N LEU A 107 6.51 -4.84 4.49
CA LEU A 107 6.41 -3.57 3.76
C LEU A 107 7.10 -3.68 2.41
N TYR A 108 6.33 -3.47 1.36
CA TYR A 108 6.85 -3.30 0.00
C TYR A 108 6.87 -1.83 -0.39
N ILE A 109 7.94 -1.41 -1.03
CA ILE A 109 8.05 -0.11 -1.69
C ILE A 109 8.11 -0.36 -3.20
N LEU A 110 7.06 0.03 -3.89
CA LEU A 110 6.93 -0.14 -5.34
C LEU A 110 7.26 1.19 -6.01
N VAL A 111 8.46 1.30 -6.56
CA VAL A 111 8.88 2.45 -7.37
C VAL A 111 8.27 2.28 -8.76
N ASN A 112 7.12 2.90 -8.96
CA ASN A 112 6.36 2.80 -10.21
C ASN A 112 6.86 3.79 -11.27
N MET A 113 6.42 3.58 -12.51
CA MET A 113 6.76 4.41 -13.68
C MET A 113 8.25 4.33 -14.08
N ILE A 114 8.94 3.21 -13.79
CA ILE A 114 10.36 3.06 -14.18
C ILE A 114 10.56 3.12 -15.71
N ASP A 115 9.52 2.92 -16.47
CA ASP A 115 9.45 3.08 -17.92
C ASP A 115 9.59 4.55 -18.38
N ALA A 116 9.47 5.51 -17.49
CA ALA A 116 9.76 6.91 -17.76
C ALA A 116 11.27 7.24 -17.68
N MET A 117 12.10 6.29 -17.25
CA MET A 117 13.56 6.49 -17.21
C MET A 117 14.19 6.32 -18.58
N ASN A 118 15.23 7.11 -18.85
CA ASN A 118 15.93 7.09 -20.15
C ASN A 118 16.76 5.83 -20.38
N SER A 119 17.11 5.13 -19.31
CA SER A 119 17.90 3.90 -19.38
C SER A 119 17.72 3.02 -18.15
N GLN A 120 17.98 1.72 -18.30
CA GLN A 120 18.05 0.78 -17.19
C GLN A 120 19.03 1.26 -16.09
N LYS A 121 20.17 1.83 -16.47
CA LYS A 121 21.16 2.36 -15.52
C LYS A 121 20.60 3.50 -14.66
N ASP A 122 19.72 4.32 -15.20
CA ASP A 122 19.08 5.39 -14.44
C ASP A 122 17.99 4.83 -13.51
N ALA A 123 17.22 3.84 -13.98
CA ALA A 123 16.29 3.11 -13.13
C ALA A 123 17.03 2.46 -11.93
N ASP A 124 18.15 1.78 -12.16
CA ASP A 124 18.96 1.17 -11.10
C ASP A 124 19.49 2.19 -10.09
N LYS A 125 19.92 3.38 -10.54
CA LYS A 125 20.35 4.47 -9.63
C LYS A 125 19.20 4.93 -8.72
N ILE A 126 18.02 5.09 -9.30
CA ILE A 126 16.82 5.48 -8.53
C ILE A 126 16.47 4.40 -7.51
N LEU A 127 16.41 3.14 -7.90
CA LEU A 127 16.12 2.03 -7.01
C LEU A 127 17.15 1.91 -5.88
N LYS A 128 18.44 2.09 -6.18
CA LYS A 128 19.49 2.12 -5.15
C LYS A 128 19.31 3.27 -4.17
N ARG A 129 18.97 4.46 -4.68
CA ARG A 129 18.68 5.62 -3.82
C ARG A 129 17.49 5.34 -2.90
N VAL A 130 16.39 4.83 -3.45
CA VAL A 130 15.19 4.50 -2.66
C VAL A 130 15.51 3.46 -1.59
N ARG A 131 16.24 2.39 -1.91
CA ARG A 131 16.69 1.38 -0.93
C ARG A 131 17.50 2.00 0.20
N ASN A 132 18.47 2.87 -0.13
CA ASN A 132 19.30 3.52 0.88
C ASN A 132 18.51 4.44 1.82
N ILE A 133 17.49 5.13 1.30
CA ILE A 133 16.62 5.99 2.11
C ILE A 133 15.68 5.14 2.96
N SER A 134 15.02 4.17 2.35
CA SER A 134 14.05 3.31 3.03
C SER A 134 14.66 2.51 4.16
N GLU A 135 15.90 2.03 4.01
CA GLU A 135 16.61 1.29 5.06
C GLU A 135 16.81 2.11 6.35
N ARG A 136 16.91 3.44 6.22
CA ARG A 136 17.04 4.35 7.36
C ARG A 136 15.73 4.65 8.07
N ILE A 137 14.62 4.62 7.32
CA ILE A 137 13.29 5.01 7.81
C ILE A 137 12.50 3.78 8.24
N VAL A 138 12.45 2.78 7.38
CA VAL A 138 11.68 1.54 7.56
C VAL A 138 12.58 0.34 7.24
N PRO A 139 13.45 -0.05 8.18
CA PRO A 139 14.36 -1.18 7.98
C PRO A 139 13.60 -2.45 7.54
N ASN A 140 14.22 -3.22 6.64
CA ASN A 140 13.65 -4.43 6.04
C ASN A 140 12.51 -4.21 5.05
N ALA A 141 12.24 -2.99 4.60
CA ALA A 141 11.35 -2.76 3.47
C ALA A 141 11.92 -3.37 2.19
N ILE A 142 11.07 -4.03 1.42
CA ILE A 142 11.45 -4.67 0.15
C ILE A 142 11.12 -3.72 -1.00
N VAL A 143 12.14 -3.35 -1.79
CA VAL A 143 12.01 -2.34 -2.84
C VAL A 143 12.04 -2.99 -4.21
N TYR A 144 10.97 -2.78 -5.00
CA TYR A 144 10.88 -3.16 -6.41
C TYR A 144 10.67 -1.95 -7.30
N GLY A 145 11.28 -1.98 -8.49
CA GLY A 145 10.95 -1.06 -9.58
C GLY A 145 9.93 -1.72 -10.49
N ILE A 146 8.84 -1.03 -10.78
CA ILE A 146 7.79 -1.58 -11.63
C ILE A 146 7.32 -0.55 -12.68
N SER A 147 6.78 -1.04 -13.78
CA SER A 147 5.96 -0.27 -14.71
C SER A 147 4.56 -0.88 -14.74
N GLY A 148 3.68 -0.36 -13.91
CA GLY A 148 2.29 -0.82 -13.86
C GLY A 148 1.55 -0.59 -15.18
N ALA A 149 1.84 0.52 -15.88
CA ALA A 149 1.24 0.84 -17.17
C ALA A 149 1.69 -0.12 -18.27
N ASP A 150 2.96 -0.52 -18.27
CA ASP A 150 3.51 -1.44 -19.26
C ASP A 150 2.94 -2.85 -19.06
N GLU A 151 2.92 -3.33 -17.82
CA GLU A 151 2.36 -4.63 -17.47
C GLU A 151 0.86 -4.70 -17.77
N LEU A 152 0.09 -3.66 -17.46
CA LEU A 152 -1.33 -3.59 -17.80
C LEU A 152 -1.53 -3.62 -19.32
N SER A 153 -0.73 -2.85 -20.06
CA SER A 153 -0.78 -2.83 -21.54
C SER A 153 -0.49 -4.20 -22.12
N ARG A 154 0.51 -4.91 -21.58
CA ARG A 154 0.86 -6.27 -21.97
C ARG A 154 -0.30 -7.25 -21.72
N LYS A 155 -0.89 -7.22 -20.54
CA LYS A 155 -2.04 -8.07 -20.18
C LYS A 155 -3.28 -7.80 -21.04
N LEU A 156 -3.44 -6.56 -21.53
CA LEU A 156 -4.52 -6.18 -22.45
C LEU A 156 -4.18 -6.40 -23.93
N GLY A 157 -3.03 -6.98 -24.26
CA GLY A 157 -2.57 -7.16 -25.64
C GLY A 157 -2.27 -5.83 -26.38
N ARG A 158 -1.98 -4.76 -25.66
CA ARG A 158 -1.67 -3.42 -26.17
C ARG A 158 -0.22 -3.06 -25.89
N GLU A 159 0.69 -3.95 -26.23
CA GLU A 159 2.11 -3.79 -25.95
C GLU A 159 2.68 -2.51 -26.58
N ARG A 160 3.49 -1.79 -25.81
CA ARG A 160 4.23 -0.62 -26.30
C ARG A 160 5.42 -1.07 -27.14
N PRO A 161 5.83 -0.28 -28.14
CA PRO A 161 7.00 -0.57 -28.96
C PRO A 161 8.30 -0.28 -28.16
N LEU A 162 8.69 -1.21 -27.30
CA LEU A 162 9.93 -1.17 -26.52
C LEU A 162 10.99 -2.04 -27.21
N ASP A 163 12.26 -1.67 -27.08
CA ASP A 163 13.35 -2.57 -27.44
C ASP A 163 13.35 -3.81 -26.53
N LYS A 164 13.94 -4.89 -27.05
CA LYS A 164 13.91 -6.19 -26.37
C LYS A 164 14.53 -6.15 -24.96
N GLY A 165 15.67 -5.48 -24.81
CA GLY A 165 16.37 -5.44 -23.50
C GLY A 165 15.58 -4.65 -22.45
N THR A 166 14.99 -3.54 -22.84
CA THR A 166 14.12 -2.74 -21.97
C THR A 166 12.89 -3.51 -21.55
N ARG A 167 12.25 -4.22 -22.48
CA ARG A 167 11.10 -5.07 -22.19
C ARG A 167 11.46 -6.18 -21.20
N GLU A 168 12.51 -6.95 -21.47
CA GLU A 168 12.97 -8.03 -20.57
C GLU A 168 13.27 -7.50 -19.16
N PHE A 169 13.82 -6.29 -19.06
CA PHE A 169 14.07 -5.67 -17.77
C PHE A 169 12.77 -5.39 -17.00
N TYR A 170 11.76 -4.77 -17.61
CA TYR A 170 10.49 -4.47 -16.92
C TYR A 170 9.71 -5.74 -16.56
N GLU A 171 9.63 -6.69 -17.47
CA GLU A 171 9.00 -7.99 -17.22
C GLU A 171 9.67 -8.73 -16.06
N THR A 172 11.00 -8.74 -16.03
CA THR A 172 11.77 -9.38 -14.95
C THR A 172 11.51 -8.70 -13.61
N GLN A 173 11.51 -7.38 -13.53
CA GLN A 173 11.22 -6.63 -12.30
C GLN A 173 9.80 -6.92 -11.78
N PHE A 174 8.82 -6.90 -12.67
CA PHE A 174 7.43 -7.15 -12.30
C PHE A 174 7.24 -8.62 -11.86
N PHE A 175 7.82 -9.55 -12.59
CA PHE A 175 7.79 -10.98 -12.24
C PHE A 175 8.42 -11.27 -10.87
N GLN A 176 9.55 -10.65 -10.55
CA GLN A 176 10.18 -10.78 -9.24
C GLN A 176 9.29 -10.23 -8.12
N PHE A 177 8.59 -9.13 -8.37
CA PHE A 177 7.59 -8.61 -7.44
C PHE A 177 6.42 -9.60 -7.25
N GLU A 178 5.84 -10.14 -8.33
CA GLU A 178 4.74 -11.12 -8.24
C GLU A 178 5.17 -12.38 -7.47
N LEU A 179 6.37 -12.90 -7.74
CA LEU A 179 6.92 -14.04 -7.01
C LEU A 179 7.10 -13.75 -5.51
N SER A 180 7.61 -12.56 -5.18
CA SER A 180 7.78 -12.14 -3.80
C SER A 180 6.42 -11.99 -3.10
N LEU A 181 5.44 -11.38 -3.77
CA LEU A 181 4.08 -11.27 -3.26
C LEU A 181 3.49 -12.65 -2.92
N GLN A 182 3.64 -13.60 -3.83
CA GLN A 182 3.15 -14.97 -3.61
C GLN A 182 3.88 -15.68 -2.47
N ARG A 183 5.22 -15.64 -2.47
CA ARG A 183 6.05 -16.34 -1.48
C ARG A 183 5.92 -15.71 -0.09
N ASP A 184 5.99 -14.40 -0.01
CA ASP A 184 6.19 -13.68 1.26
C ASP A 184 4.88 -13.23 1.90
N ILE A 185 3.86 -12.92 1.11
CA ILE A 185 2.53 -12.55 1.66
C ILE A 185 1.60 -13.76 1.65
N ILE A 186 1.32 -14.35 0.49
CA ILE A 186 0.28 -15.38 0.37
C ILE A 186 0.65 -16.65 1.14
N MET A 187 1.87 -17.16 0.95
CA MET A 187 2.32 -18.39 1.62
C MET A 187 2.63 -18.20 3.11
N GLN A 188 2.93 -16.98 3.55
CA GLN A 188 3.27 -16.66 4.93
C GLN A 188 2.21 -15.83 5.67
N LYS A 189 1.02 -15.66 5.11
CA LYS A 189 -0.05 -14.81 5.67
C LYS A 189 -0.35 -15.07 7.15
N ASP A 190 -0.41 -16.35 7.56
CA ASP A 190 -0.70 -16.71 8.94
C ASP A 190 0.46 -16.37 9.88
N VAL A 191 1.71 -16.51 9.40
CA VAL A 191 2.91 -16.11 10.15
C VAL A 191 2.97 -14.59 10.31
N ILE A 192 2.69 -13.85 9.23
CA ILE A 192 2.65 -12.38 9.24
C ILE A 192 1.60 -11.90 10.24
N ARG A 193 0.40 -12.46 10.16
CA ARG A 193 -0.71 -12.13 11.06
C ARG A 193 -0.39 -12.46 12.52
N SER A 194 0.18 -13.62 12.78
CA SER A 194 0.57 -14.04 14.13
C SER A 194 1.64 -13.13 14.72
N LYS A 195 2.69 -12.80 13.94
CA LYS A 195 3.73 -11.85 14.36
C LYS A 195 3.14 -10.49 14.71
N ARG A 196 2.21 -9.99 13.89
CA ARG A 196 1.55 -8.73 14.14
C ARG A 196 0.77 -8.73 15.45
N VAL A 197 -0.06 -9.76 15.68
CA VAL A 197 -0.83 -9.89 16.93
C VAL A 197 0.10 -9.92 18.14
N LEU A 198 1.20 -10.67 18.08
CA LEU A 198 2.20 -10.72 19.14
C LEU A 198 2.86 -9.34 19.37
N THR A 199 3.19 -8.61 18.31
CA THR A 199 3.74 -7.25 18.42
C THR A 199 2.75 -6.30 19.09
N MET A 200 1.49 -6.33 18.69
CA MET A 200 0.43 -5.50 19.30
C MET A 200 0.23 -5.84 20.79
N LEU A 201 0.22 -7.11 21.16
CA LEU A 201 0.12 -7.54 22.54
C LEU A 201 1.32 -7.07 23.37
N SER A 202 2.54 -7.19 22.83
CA SER A 202 3.75 -6.67 23.50
C SER A 202 3.64 -5.16 23.75
N GLN A 203 3.24 -4.40 22.74
CA GLN A 203 3.06 -2.94 22.89
C GLN A 203 2.03 -2.59 23.97
N MET A 204 0.88 -3.28 23.98
CA MET A 204 -0.14 -3.08 25.02
C MET A 204 0.40 -3.38 26.41
N CYS A 205 1.19 -4.44 26.57
CA CYS A 205 1.84 -4.76 27.84
C CYS A 205 2.82 -3.68 28.29
N ASP A 206 3.66 -3.20 27.35
CA ASP A 206 4.66 -2.17 27.64
C ASP A 206 4.00 -0.84 28.02
N GLU A 207 2.97 -0.41 27.29
CA GLU A 207 2.17 0.78 27.59
C GLU A 207 1.47 0.67 28.95
N THR A 208 0.90 -0.49 29.25
CA THR A 208 0.22 -0.73 30.53
C THR A 208 1.23 -0.68 31.68
N ALA A 209 2.38 -1.33 31.51
CA ALA A 209 3.45 -1.30 32.51
C ALA A 209 3.97 0.11 32.74
N ALA A 210 4.14 0.91 31.69
CA ALA A 210 4.56 2.32 31.80
C ALA A 210 3.53 3.16 32.57
N LYS A 211 2.23 2.99 32.28
CA LYS A 211 1.15 3.69 33.00
C LYS A 211 1.09 3.29 34.47
N LEU A 212 1.26 2.02 34.79
CA LEU A 212 1.26 1.53 36.18
C LEU A 212 2.44 2.10 36.98
N ARG A 213 3.65 2.17 36.37
CA ARG A 213 4.81 2.81 37.00
C ARG A 213 4.54 4.28 37.30
N LEU A 214 3.99 5.02 36.32
CA LEU A 214 3.65 6.43 36.50
C LEU A 214 2.68 6.64 37.68
N ILE A 215 1.66 5.79 37.80
CA ILE A 215 0.70 5.85 38.88
C ILE A 215 1.37 5.54 40.25
N SER A 216 2.28 4.56 40.25
CA SER A 216 3.03 4.22 41.48
C SER A 216 3.90 5.39 41.95
N ASP A 217 4.63 6.01 41.00
CA ASP A 217 5.52 7.15 41.29
C ASP A 217 4.74 8.41 41.74
N MET A 218 3.46 8.53 41.37
CA MET A 218 2.60 9.64 41.80
C MET A 218 1.96 9.38 43.19
N ALA A 219 1.99 8.15 43.67
CA ALA A 219 1.39 7.75 44.97
C ALA A 219 2.39 7.74 46.14
N GLU A 220 3.70 7.87 45.82
CA GLU A 220 4.79 8.10 46.78
C GLU A 220 5.04 9.60 47.00
#